data_4132c2395c66285367373320a878888e
#
_entry.id   4132c2395c66285367373320a878888e
#
_cell.length_a   1.000
_cell.length_b   1.000
_cell.length_c   1.000
_cell.angle_alpha   90.00
_cell.angle_beta   90.00
_cell.angle_gamma   90.00
#
_symmetry.space_group_name_H-M   'P 1'
#
loop_
_entity.id
_entity.type
_entity.pdbx_description
1 polymer ?
#
loop_
_entity_poly.entity_id
_entity_poly.type
_entity_poly.pdbx_seq_one_letter_code
_entity_poly.pdbx_strand_id
1 'polypeptide(L)'
;MKLSFLLDSAEGAGCLCSMMGKRGTATLSLTPPVYDGRPHNTAALERCYETALDAALSGECGSVTIPTLGAWGCWPPQFAVPVALVAVERWRKAHPDAALDVTLSAPDQRTYELYEEFAVTGKEMPATENVVGFFHEYGPNGWFSNWYPAVFTVDGVTYLNAEQYLMHQKALCCGDTATAARVMEDPDPKTVKLLGRAITPYDDAKWAAVRQEVIYWGLLAKFGQNSGLKHQLLSTGDALIAECSPNDRIWGIGIPLDDPRHQDPAQWQGESILGKALMRVRETLRQEHA
;
A
#
# COMPACT_ATOMS: atom_id res chain seq x y z
N MET A 1 -19.23 15.83 7.12
CA MET A 1 -19.14 14.65 6.25
C MET A 1 -18.77 13.44 7.08
N LYS A 2 -19.57 12.38 7.02
CA LYS A 2 -19.29 11.09 7.67
C LYS A 2 -18.78 10.10 6.61
N LEU A 3 -17.77 9.34 6.92
CA LEU A 3 -17.33 8.18 6.13
C LEU A 3 -17.78 6.90 6.85
N SER A 4 -18.38 5.98 6.13
CA SER A 4 -18.82 4.68 6.64
C SER A 4 -18.55 3.57 5.64
N PHE A 5 -18.53 2.32 6.10
CA PHE A 5 -18.35 1.12 5.28
C PHE A 5 -19.57 0.23 5.38
N LEU A 6 -19.90 -0.43 4.28
CA LEU A 6 -21.05 -1.35 4.16
C LEU A 6 -20.60 -2.63 3.48
N LEU A 7 -20.90 -3.78 4.07
CA LEU A 7 -20.80 -5.06 3.38
C LEU A 7 -22.04 -5.23 2.50
N ASP A 8 -21.87 -5.23 1.19
CA ASP A 8 -22.93 -5.38 0.21
C ASP A 8 -22.51 -6.46 -0.82
N SER A 9 -23.03 -7.67 -0.60
CA SER A 9 -22.75 -8.84 -1.44
C SER A 9 -23.69 -8.97 -2.65
N ALA A 10 -24.44 -7.92 -3.00
CA ALA A 10 -25.35 -7.96 -4.13
C ALA A 10 -24.60 -8.16 -5.44
N GLU A 11 -24.82 -9.29 -6.10
CA GLU A 11 -24.26 -9.60 -7.41
C GLU A 11 -24.71 -8.56 -8.44
N GLY A 12 -23.76 -7.95 -9.17
CA GLY A 12 -24.03 -7.07 -10.30
C GLY A 12 -24.00 -5.56 -10.03
N ALA A 13 -23.76 -5.11 -8.80
CA ALA A 13 -23.70 -3.67 -8.46
C ALA A 13 -22.32 -3.01 -8.74
N GLY A 14 -21.40 -3.71 -9.33
CA GLY A 14 -19.94 -3.44 -9.31
C GLY A 14 -19.45 -2.07 -9.78
N CYS A 15 -20.29 -1.23 -10.41
CA CYS A 15 -19.89 0.10 -10.89
C CYS A 15 -21.00 1.15 -10.75
N LEU A 16 -22.07 0.85 -10.01
CA LEU A 16 -23.19 1.77 -9.81
C LEU A 16 -23.08 2.48 -8.47
N CYS A 17 -22.80 3.79 -8.51
CA CYS A 17 -22.89 4.64 -7.33
C CYS A 17 -24.35 5.04 -7.08
N SER A 18 -24.82 4.95 -5.86
CA SER A 18 -26.12 5.39 -5.42
C SER A 18 -26.02 6.72 -4.67
N MET A 19 -26.76 7.73 -5.10
CA MET A 19 -26.75 9.07 -4.52
C MET A 19 -28.15 9.41 -4.01
N MET A 20 -28.27 9.94 -2.80
CA MET A 20 -29.54 10.31 -2.22
C MET A 20 -29.57 11.81 -1.90
N GLY A 21 -30.51 12.53 -2.46
CA GLY A 21 -30.72 13.94 -2.26
C GLY A 21 -32.18 14.30 -2.01
N LYS A 22 -32.47 15.59 -1.84
CA LYS A 22 -33.82 16.11 -1.62
C LYS A 22 -34.82 15.77 -2.75
N ARG A 23 -34.32 15.50 -3.96
CA ARG A 23 -35.10 15.16 -5.16
C ARG A 23 -35.31 13.67 -5.37
N GLY A 24 -34.81 12.82 -4.46
CA GLY A 24 -34.88 11.36 -4.54
C GLY A 24 -33.52 10.70 -4.73
N THR A 25 -33.54 9.45 -5.19
CA THR A 25 -32.33 8.66 -5.45
C THR A 25 -31.93 8.78 -6.92
N ALA A 26 -30.63 9.05 -7.16
CA ALA A 26 -30.02 9.01 -8.49
C ALA A 26 -28.91 7.94 -8.50
N THR A 27 -28.60 7.42 -9.68
CA THR A 27 -27.51 6.46 -9.86
C THR A 27 -26.51 6.99 -10.89
N LEU A 28 -25.23 6.71 -10.66
CA LEU A 28 -24.14 7.02 -11.59
C LEU A 28 -23.39 5.73 -11.89
N SER A 29 -23.32 5.39 -13.18
CA SER A 29 -22.47 4.27 -13.64
C SER A 29 -21.06 4.77 -13.91
N LEU A 30 -20.06 4.09 -13.36
CA LEU A 30 -18.65 4.37 -13.59
C LEU A 30 -17.98 3.16 -14.25
N THR A 31 -16.97 3.43 -15.08
CA THR A 31 -16.15 2.39 -15.69
C THR A 31 -14.74 2.52 -15.13
N PRO A 32 -14.39 1.74 -14.09
CA PRO A 32 -13.03 1.75 -13.56
C PRO A 32 -12.05 1.20 -14.60
N PRO A 33 -10.80 1.67 -14.59
CA PRO A 33 -9.76 1.13 -15.45
C PRO A 33 -9.47 -0.32 -15.07
N VAL A 34 -9.04 -1.13 -16.03
CA VAL A 34 -8.54 -2.49 -15.76
C VAL A 34 -7.19 -2.37 -15.04
N TYR A 35 -7.02 -3.15 -13.99
CA TYR A 35 -5.74 -3.21 -13.27
C TYR A 35 -4.66 -3.85 -14.15
N ASP A 36 -3.63 -3.10 -14.46
CA ASP A 36 -2.46 -3.54 -15.22
C ASP A 36 -1.15 -3.41 -14.43
N GLY A 37 -1.29 -3.13 -13.12
CA GLY A 37 -0.15 -2.94 -12.23
C GLY A 37 0.60 -1.62 -12.41
N ARG A 38 0.12 -0.66 -13.22
CA ARG A 38 0.83 0.60 -13.51
C ARG A 38 0.28 1.79 -12.73
N PRO A 39 1.14 2.76 -12.32
CA PRO A 39 0.72 3.93 -11.52
C PRO A 39 -0.38 4.78 -12.17
N HIS A 40 -0.41 4.89 -13.52
CA HIS A 40 -1.44 5.69 -14.20
C HIS A 40 -2.86 5.13 -14.00
N ASN A 41 -2.99 3.81 -13.78
CA ASN A 41 -4.28 3.19 -13.51
C ASN A 41 -4.77 3.52 -12.10
N THR A 42 -3.87 3.65 -11.12
CA THR A 42 -4.21 4.14 -9.78
C THR A 42 -4.82 5.53 -9.86
N ALA A 43 -4.18 6.46 -10.55
CA ALA A 43 -4.71 7.82 -10.75
C ALA A 43 -6.03 7.83 -11.55
N ALA A 44 -6.22 6.91 -12.48
CA ALA A 44 -7.48 6.77 -13.21
C ALA A 44 -8.60 6.24 -12.33
N LEU A 45 -8.30 5.29 -11.44
CA LEU A 45 -9.26 4.77 -10.45
C LEU A 45 -9.62 5.85 -9.42
N GLU A 46 -8.66 6.63 -8.92
CA GLU A 46 -8.90 7.77 -8.04
C GLU A 46 -9.89 8.76 -8.66
N ARG A 47 -9.68 9.12 -9.94
CA ARG A 47 -10.61 10.02 -10.67
C ARG A 47 -12.03 9.47 -10.78
N CYS A 48 -12.22 8.15 -10.82
CA CYS A 48 -13.57 7.58 -10.80
C CYS A 48 -14.29 7.89 -9.46
N TYR A 49 -13.59 7.77 -8.34
CA TYR A 49 -14.15 8.14 -7.03
C TYR A 49 -14.43 9.64 -6.95
N GLU A 50 -13.50 10.48 -7.38
CA GLU A 50 -13.67 11.94 -7.42
C GLU A 50 -14.89 12.33 -8.29
N THR A 51 -15.06 11.71 -9.45
CA THR A 51 -16.22 11.92 -10.33
C THR A 51 -17.54 11.58 -9.62
N ALA A 52 -17.61 10.51 -8.85
CA ALA A 52 -18.81 10.16 -8.10
C ALA A 52 -19.13 11.20 -7.00
N LEU A 53 -18.11 11.66 -6.31
CA LEU A 53 -18.22 12.65 -5.24
C LEU A 53 -18.64 14.01 -5.78
N ASP A 54 -18.05 14.46 -6.90
CA ASP A 54 -18.40 15.71 -7.58
C ASP A 54 -19.83 15.68 -8.14
N ALA A 55 -20.25 14.54 -8.68
CA ALA A 55 -21.62 14.36 -9.16
C ALA A 55 -22.62 14.44 -8.00
N ALA A 56 -22.33 13.82 -6.85
CA ALA A 56 -23.17 13.88 -5.66
C ALA A 56 -23.25 15.30 -5.09
N LEU A 57 -22.13 16.03 -5.04
CA LEU A 57 -22.09 17.40 -4.58
C LEU A 57 -22.86 18.32 -5.52
N SER A 58 -22.66 18.24 -6.84
CA SER A 58 -23.34 19.02 -7.85
C SER A 58 -24.86 18.73 -7.88
N GLY A 59 -25.25 17.50 -7.56
CA GLY A 59 -26.64 17.08 -7.42
C GLY A 59 -27.30 17.48 -6.10
N GLU A 60 -26.61 18.25 -5.24
CA GLU A 60 -27.08 18.62 -3.90
C GLU A 60 -27.50 17.40 -3.06
N CYS A 61 -26.79 16.27 -3.23
CA CYS A 61 -27.06 15.03 -2.48
C CYS A 61 -26.56 15.14 -1.04
N GLY A 62 -27.29 14.58 -0.10
CA GLY A 62 -26.88 14.47 1.30
C GLY A 62 -26.01 13.24 1.58
N SER A 63 -26.09 12.22 0.71
CA SER A 63 -25.27 11.02 0.83
C SER A 63 -24.98 10.37 -0.52
N VAL A 64 -23.86 9.64 -0.58
CA VAL A 64 -23.45 8.82 -1.72
C VAL A 64 -22.91 7.48 -1.23
N THR A 65 -23.34 6.39 -1.87
CA THR A 65 -22.75 5.06 -1.70
C THR A 65 -21.98 4.71 -2.96
N ILE A 66 -20.68 4.45 -2.82
CA ILE A 66 -19.77 4.11 -3.90
C ILE A 66 -19.28 2.68 -3.65
N PRO A 67 -19.52 1.74 -4.57
CA PRO A 67 -18.97 0.39 -4.45
C PRO A 67 -17.46 0.44 -4.55
N THR A 68 -16.77 -0.59 -4.03
CA THR A 68 -15.33 -0.73 -4.24
C THR A 68 -15.06 -0.92 -5.74
N LEU A 69 -14.75 0.19 -6.42
CA LEU A 69 -14.60 0.21 -7.87
C LEU A 69 -13.47 -0.75 -8.30
N GLY A 70 -13.79 -1.60 -9.27
CA GLY A 70 -12.86 -2.60 -9.79
C GLY A 70 -12.76 -3.91 -8.99
N ALA A 71 -13.28 -4.01 -7.77
CA ALA A 71 -13.19 -5.22 -6.95
C ALA A 71 -13.91 -6.45 -7.54
N TRP A 72 -14.81 -6.25 -8.51
CA TRP A 72 -15.53 -7.31 -9.21
C TRP A 72 -14.73 -7.95 -10.36
N GLY A 73 -13.42 -8.18 -10.15
CA GLY A 73 -12.57 -8.95 -11.06
C GLY A 73 -11.52 -8.15 -11.85
N CYS A 74 -11.48 -6.82 -11.68
CA CYS A 74 -10.52 -5.98 -12.38
C CYS A 74 -9.36 -5.51 -11.50
N TRP A 75 -9.58 -5.39 -10.19
CA TRP A 75 -8.59 -4.93 -9.21
C TRP A 75 -8.54 -5.85 -8.01
N PRO A 76 -7.36 -6.30 -7.59
CA PRO A 76 -7.23 -6.97 -6.29
C PRO A 76 -7.66 -6.03 -5.16
N PRO A 77 -8.50 -6.47 -4.20
CA PRO A 77 -9.05 -5.60 -3.15
C PRO A 77 -8.00 -4.82 -2.35
N GLN A 78 -6.85 -5.44 -2.09
CA GLN A 78 -5.73 -4.81 -1.36
C GLN A 78 -5.14 -3.58 -2.08
N PHE A 79 -5.43 -3.38 -3.37
CA PHE A 79 -5.07 -2.17 -4.12
C PHE A 79 -6.26 -1.23 -4.29
N ALA A 80 -7.46 -1.77 -4.54
CA ALA A 80 -8.66 -0.97 -4.75
C ALA A 80 -9.05 -0.19 -3.48
N VAL A 81 -8.98 -0.83 -2.30
CA VAL A 81 -9.38 -0.23 -1.02
C VAL A 81 -8.53 1.00 -0.63
N PRO A 82 -7.18 0.96 -0.64
CA PRO A 82 -6.38 2.14 -0.35
C PRO A 82 -6.64 3.30 -1.32
N VAL A 83 -6.84 3.00 -2.61
CA VAL A 83 -7.15 4.02 -3.63
C VAL A 83 -8.48 4.71 -3.31
N ALA A 84 -9.51 3.94 -2.94
CA ALA A 84 -10.81 4.48 -2.55
C ALA A 84 -10.70 5.43 -1.35
N LEU A 85 -9.99 5.00 -0.30
CA LEU A 85 -9.82 5.80 0.92
C LEU A 85 -9.04 7.10 0.66
N VAL A 86 -7.95 7.02 -0.10
CA VAL A 86 -7.14 8.20 -0.45
C VAL A 86 -7.93 9.17 -1.31
N ALA A 87 -8.67 8.70 -2.31
CA ALA A 87 -9.49 9.55 -3.16
C ALA A 87 -10.56 10.30 -2.35
N VAL A 88 -11.29 9.59 -1.48
CA VAL A 88 -12.30 10.20 -0.60
C VAL A 88 -11.68 11.22 0.36
N GLU A 89 -10.55 10.90 0.98
CA GLU A 89 -9.90 11.79 1.94
C GLU A 89 -9.32 13.04 1.25
N ARG A 90 -8.71 12.89 0.07
CA ARG A 90 -8.22 14.03 -0.74
C ARG A 90 -9.37 14.93 -1.15
N TRP A 91 -10.46 14.36 -1.65
CA TRP A 91 -11.64 15.11 -2.04
C TRP A 91 -12.24 15.86 -0.86
N ARG A 92 -12.34 15.23 0.30
CA ARG A 92 -12.82 15.83 1.55
C ARG A 92 -12.00 17.04 1.98
N LYS A 93 -10.67 16.96 1.87
CA LYS A 93 -9.77 18.08 2.18
C LYS A 93 -9.95 19.25 1.19
N ALA A 94 -10.21 18.94 -0.06
CA ALA A 94 -10.50 19.97 -1.09
C ALA A 94 -11.89 20.60 -0.94
N HIS A 95 -12.83 19.94 -0.25
CA HIS A 95 -14.22 20.38 -0.08
C HIS A 95 -14.62 20.38 1.41
N PRO A 96 -13.99 21.21 2.27
CA PRO A 96 -14.20 21.18 3.73
C PRO A 96 -15.64 21.49 4.15
N ASP A 97 -16.36 22.27 3.36
CA ASP A 97 -17.75 22.70 3.62
C ASP A 97 -18.79 21.72 3.03
N ALA A 98 -18.38 20.66 2.35
CA ALA A 98 -19.30 19.70 1.76
C ALA A 98 -20.05 18.88 2.85
N ALA A 99 -21.37 19.04 2.89
CA ALA A 99 -22.25 18.26 3.78
C ALA A 99 -22.71 16.96 3.10
N LEU A 100 -21.76 16.10 2.70
CA LEU A 100 -22.00 14.87 1.95
C LEU A 100 -21.54 13.65 2.76
N ASP A 101 -22.46 12.79 3.20
CA ASP A 101 -22.09 11.52 3.82
C ASP A 101 -21.70 10.48 2.76
N VAL A 102 -20.53 9.87 2.93
CA VAL A 102 -19.95 8.90 1.98
C VAL A 102 -19.95 7.51 2.59
N THR A 103 -20.49 6.54 1.86
CA THR A 103 -20.43 5.13 2.20
C THR A 103 -19.64 4.40 1.10
N LEU A 104 -18.60 3.68 1.48
CA LEU A 104 -17.90 2.75 0.60
C LEU A 104 -18.46 1.35 0.83
N SER A 105 -18.99 0.69 -0.22
CA SER A 105 -19.52 -0.65 -0.09
C SER A 105 -18.56 -1.70 -0.59
N ALA A 106 -18.37 -2.74 0.21
CA ALA A 106 -17.48 -3.87 -0.06
C ALA A 106 -18.28 -5.05 -0.61
N PRO A 107 -17.82 -5.70 -1.70
CA PRO A 107 -18.54 -6.82 -2.31
C PRO A 107 -18.44 -8.12 -1.51
N ASP A 108 -17.46 -8.22 -0.63
CA ASP A 108 -17.18 -9.42 0.17
C ASP A 108 -16.57 -9.07 1.53
N GLN A 109 -16.57 -10.06 2.43
CA GLN A 109 -16.09 -9.91 3.80
C GLN A 109 -14.59 -9.48 3.83
N ARG A 110 -13.75 -10.01 2.93
CA ARG A 110 -12.32 -9.66 2.90
C ARG A 110 -12.10 -8.20 2.51
N THR A 111 -12.83 -7.70 1.54
CA THR A 111 -12.79 -6.28 1.13
C THR A 111 -13.28 -5.37 2.26
N TYR A 112 -14.32 -5.79 2.99
CA TYR A 112 -14.84 -5.05 4.14
C TYR A 112 -13.78 -4.97 5.27
N GLU A 113 -13.15 -6.09 5.61
CA GLU A 113 -12.06 -6.14 6.59
C GLU A 113 -10.88 -5.23 6.22
N LEU A 114 -10.55 -5.16 4.92
CA LEU A 114 -9.52 -4.24 4.44
C LEU A 114 -9.91 -2.76 4.68
N TYR A 115 -11.18 -2.38 4.46
CA TYR A 115 -11.62 -1.02 4.80
C TYR A 115 -11.46 -0.73 6.30
N GLU A 116 -11.84 -1.67 7.16
CA GLU A 116 -11.66 -1.50 8.60
C GLU A 116 -10.18 -1.39 8.96
N GLU A 117 -9.34 -2.29 8.43
CA GLU A 117 -7.89 -2.30 8.65
C GLU A 117 -7.24 -0.99 8.20
N PHE A 118 -7.49 -0.53 6.97
CA PHE A 118 -6.92 0.71 6.44
C PHE A 118 -7.49 1.97 7.08
N ALA A 119 -8.76 1.97 7.51
CA ALA A 119 -9.37 3.11 8.18
C ALA A 119 -8.90 3.27 9.63
N VAL A 120 -8.63 2.16 10.32
CA VAL A 120 -8.06 2.19 11.68
C VAL A 120 -6.66 2.76 11.66
N THR A 121 -5.87 2.42 10.65
CA THR A 121 -4.50 2.97 10.47
C THR A 121 -4.50 4.44 10.02
N GLY A 122 -5.61 4.94 9.46
CA GLY A 122 -5.81 6.38 9.16
C GLY A 122 -6.27 7.23 10.35
N LYS A 123 -6.64 6.62 11.48
CA LYS A 123 -6.75 7.33 12.75
C LYS A 123 -5.33 7.49 13.30
N GLU A 124 -5.01 8.67 13.85
CA GLU A 124 -3.81 8.82 14.67
C GLU A 124 -3.70 7.59 15.55
N MET A 125 -2.63 6.81 15.37
CA MET A 125 -2.38 5.66 16.23
C MET A 125 -2.45 6.15 17.66
N PRO A 126 -3.17 5.45 18.56
CA PRO A 126 -3.17 5.82 19.94
C PRO A 126 -1.70 5.93 20.38
N ALA A 127 -1.36 7.01 21.06
CA ALA A 127 0.01 7.39 21.48
C ALA A 127 0.76 6.32 22.32
N THR A 128 0.25 5.09 22.35
CA THR A 128 0.72 3.94 23.13
C THR A 128 1.47 2.89 22.32
N GLU A 129 1.37 2.86 20.99
CA GLU A 129 2.17 1.94 20.20
C GLU A 129 3.43 2.63 19.66
N ASN A 130 4.55 2.41 20.37
CA ASN A 130 5.85 2.94 19.94
C ASN A 130 6.41 2.23 18.70
N VAL A 131 5.87 1.06 18.34
CA VAL A 131 6.35 0.22 17.23
C VAL A 131 5.21 -0.26 16.36
N VAL A 132 5.27 0.03 15.08
CA VAL A 132 4.40 -0.53 14.03
C VAL A 132 5.07 -1.78 13.49
N GLY A 133 4.62 -2.94 13.98
CA GLY A 133 5.10 -4.24 13.52
C GLY A 133 4.38 -4.71 12.25
N PHE A 134 5.10 -5.38 11.35
CA PHE A 134 4.54 -6.08 10.18
C PHE A 134 5.35 -7.35 9.89
N PHE A 135 4.78 -8.26 9.11
CA PHE A 135 5.49 -9.45 8.65
C PHE A 135 5.05 -9.89 7.26
N HIS A 136 3.88 -10.56 7.14
CA HIS A 136 3.38 -11.02 5.84
C HIS A 136 2.73 -9.88 5.05
N GLU A 137 2.81 -9.95 3.73
CA GLU A 137 2.26 -8.97 2.79
C GLU A 137 0.75 -8.83 2.86
N TYR A 138 0.04 -9.85 3.35
CA TYR A 138 -1.42 -9.86 3.53
C TYR A 138 -1.83 -9.85 5.01
N GLY A 139 -0.89 -9.62 5.91
CA GLY A 139 -1.14 -9.47 7.34
C GLY A 139 -1.25 -8.01 7.77
N PRO A 140 -1.35 -7.74 9.08
CA PRO A 140 -1.35 -6.39 9.63
C PRO A 140 -0.14 -5.59 9.14
N ASN A 141 -0.37 -4.37 8.65
CA ASN A 141 0.67 -3.49 8.09
C ASN A 141 1.48 -4.11 6.93
N GLY A 142 0.91 -5.12 6.26
CA GLY A 142 1.59 -5.90 5.23
C GLY A 142 2.10 -5.09 4.04
N TRP A 143 1.56 -3.89 3.80
CA TRP A 143 2.04 -2.95 2.78
C TRP A 143 3.49 -2.50 2.98
N PHE A 144 4.06 -2.64 4.17
CA PHE A 144 5.48 -2.39 4.43
C PHE A 144 6.38 -3.53 3.98
N SER A 145 5.85 -4.75 3.82
CA SER A 145 6.61 -5.90 3.34
C SER A 145 7.18 -5.66 1.94
N ASN A 146 8.39 -6.15 1.69
CA ASN A 146 8.97 -6.17 0.35
C ASN A 146 8.18 -7.03 -0.63
N TRP A 147 7.39 -7.99 -0.13
CA TRP A 147 6.57 -8.89 -0.92
C TRP A 147 5.22 -8.30 -1.30
N TYR A 148 4.81 -7.21 -0.63
CA TYR A 148 3.55 -6.55 -0.95
C TYR A 148 3.52 -6.10 -2.41
N PRO A 149 2.52 -6.52 -3.20
CA PRO A 149 2.40 -6.14 -4.59
C PRO A 149 2.23 -4.63 -4.72
N ALA A 150 3.21 -3.99 -5.32
CA ALA A 150 3.21 -2.54 -5.57
C ALA A 150 4.10 -2.25 -6.77
N VAL A 151 3.51 -1.74 -7.83
CA VAL A 151 4.27 -1.39 -9.04
C VAL A 151 4.92 -0.03 -8.87
N PHE A 152 6.20 0.04 -9.19
CA PHE A 152 6.97 1.28 -9.21
C PHE A 152 8.14 1.20 -10.21
N THR A 153 8.68 2.34 -10.58
CA THR A 153 9.77 2.44 -11.55
C THR A 153 11.00 3.12 -10.93
N VAL A 154 12.17 2.53 -11.12
CA VAL A 154 13.46 3.11 -10.75
C VAL A 154 14.37 3.08 -11.98
N ASP A 155 14.95 4.21 -12.36
CA ASP A 155 15.85 4.36 -13.51
C ASP A 155 15.30 3.77 -14.82
N GLY A 156 13.99 3.93 -15.04
CA GLY A 156 13.30 3.43 -16.24
C GLY A 156 12.93 1.95 -16.20
N VAL A 157 13.30 1.21 -15.14
CA VAL A 157 12.96 -0.20 -14.96
C VAL A 157 11.75 -0.31 -14.03
N THR A 158 10.70 -1.04 -14.47
CA THR A 158 9.48 -1.24 -13.69
C THR A 158 9.53 -2.55 -12.90
N TYR A 159 9.18 -2.49 -11.63
CA TYR A 159 9.15 -3.60 -10.69
C TYR A 159 7.73 -3.84 -10.16
N LEU A 160 7.40 -5.09 -9.85
CA LEU A 160 6.08 -5.51 -9.36
C LEU A 160 5.99 -5.51 -7.83
N ASN A 161 7.11 -5.57 -7.15
CA ASN A 161 7.24 -5.52 -5.70
C ASN A 161 8.69 -5.16 -5.31
N ALA A 162 8.91 -4.80 -4.05
CA ALA A 162 10.24 -4.38 -3.58
C ALA A 162 11.23 -5.56 -3.48
N GLU A 163 10.77 -6.80 -3.34
CA GLU A 163 11.65 -7.98 -3.37
C GLU A 163 12.26 -8.17 -4.76
N GLN A 164 11.46 -8.00 -5.83
CA GLN A 164 11.96 -8.07 -7.21
C GLN A 164 13.04 -7.00 -7.44
N TYR A 165 12.78 -5.76 -7.03
CA TYR A 165 13.78 -4.71 -7.11
C TYR A 165 15.06 -5.08 -6.35
N LEU A 166 14.93 -5.50 -5.09
CA LEU A 166 16.06 -5.79 -4.21
C LEU A 166 16.94 -6.93 -4.76
N MET A 167 16.31 -8.02 -5.24
CA MET A 167 17.04 -9.16 -5.79
C MET A 167 17.65 -8.86 -7.15
N HIS A 168 17.00 -8.05 -7.99
CA HIS A 168 17.55 -7.56 -9.25
C HIS A 168 18.82 -6.73 -8.99
N GLN A 169 18.75 -5.74 -8.10
CA GLN A 169 19.90 -4.90 -7.76
C GLN A 169 21.04 -5.69 -7.11
N LYS A 170 20.71 -6.69 -6.29
CA LYS A 170 21.70 -7.59 -5.70
C LYS A 170 22.42 -8.40 -6.75
N ALA A 171 21.73 -8.95 -7.74
CA ALA A 171 22.32 -9.69 -8.84
C ALA A 171 23.25 -8.81 -9.69
N LEU A 172 22.79 -7.60 -10.05
CA LEU A 172 23.61 -6.62 -10.78
C LEU A 172 24.85 -6.21 -9.98
N CYS A 173 24.71 -5.96 -8.68
CA CYS A 173 25.82 -5.63 -7.79
C CYS A 173 26.91 -6.71 -7.81
N CYS A 174 26.51 -7.98 -7.83
CA CYS A 174 27.43 -9.12 -7.86
C CYS A 174 27.91 -9.48 -9.29
N GLY A 175 27.39 -8.83 -10.34
CA GLY A 175 27.73 -9.09 -11.73
C GLY A 175 27.01 -10.30 -12.35
N ASP A 176 26.00 -10.86 -11.68
CA ASP A 176 25.18 -11.97 -12.17
C ASP A 176 24.02 -11.47 -13.03
N THR A 177 24.33 -11.09 -14.26
CA THR A 177 23.33 -10.56 -15.20
C THR A 177 22.29 -11.61 -15.63
N ALA A 178 22.65 -12.89 -15.61
CA ALA A 178 21.74 -13.98 -15.94
C ALA A 178 20.65 -14.14 -14.87
N THR A 179 21.03 -14.13 -13.59
CA THR A 179 20.08 -14.14 -12.49
C THR A 179 19.28 -12.84 -12.43
N ALA A 180 19.88 -11.68 -12.72
CA ALA A 180 19.16 -10.41 -12.82
C ALA A 180 18.03 -10.48 -13.85
N ALA A 181 18.27 -11.01 -15.05
CA ALA A 181 17.24 -11.19 -16.08
C ALA A 181 16.10 -12.11 -15.61
N ARG A 182 16.44 -13.26 -15.00
CA ARG A 182 15.43 -14.21 -14.48
C ARG A 182 14.55 -13.61 -13.37
N VAL A 183 15.12 -12.78 -12.50
CA VAL A 183 14.38 -12.06 -11.46
C VAL A 183 13.31 -11.16 -12.07
N MET A 184 13.61 -10.52 -13.21
CA MET A 184 12.67 -9.62 -13.88
C MET A 184 11.54 -10.36 -14.62
N GLU A 185 11.72 -11.62 -14.95
CA GLU A 185 10.72 -12.47 -15.62
C GLU A 185 9.68 -13.06 -14.66
N ASP A 186 9.99 -13.14 -13.36
CA ASP A 186 9.14 -13.81 -12.36
C ASP A 186 8.39 -12.80 -11.48
N PRO A 187 7.04 -12.83 -11.43
CA PRO A 187 6.24 -11.94 -10.59
C PRO A 187 6.16 -12.40 -9.13
N ASP A 188 6.45 -13.68 -8.83
CA ASP A 188 6.30 -14.25 -7.50
C ASP A 188 7.50 -13.89 -6.58
N PRO A 189 7.29 -13.10 -5.51
CA PRO A 189 8.38 -12.68 -4.63
C PRO A 189 9.08 -13.86 -3.93
N LYS A 190 8.40 -14.99 -3.74
CA LYS A 190 9.01 -16.19 -3.16
C LYS A 190 10.05 -16.81 -4.10
N THR A 191 9.71 -16.94 -5.37
CA THR A 191 10.61 -17.41 -6.42
C THR A 191 11.77 -16.43 -6.60
N VAL A 192 11.47 -15.14 -6.66
CA VAL A 192 12.47 -14.06 -6.75
C VAL A 192 13.47 -14.13 -5.59
N LYS A 193 13.02 -14.35 -4.36
CA LYS A 193 13.89 -14.55 -3.20
C LYS A 193 14.80 -15.76 -3.33
N LEU A 194 14.30 -16.86 -3.89
CA LEU A 194 15.11 -18.06 -4.16
C LEU A 194 16.19 -17.79 -5.21
N LEU A 195 15.86 -17.07 -6.30
CA LEU A 195 16.84 -16.61 -7.29
C LEU A 195 17.92 -15.74 -6.65
N GLY A 196 17.53 -14.79 -5.78
CA GLY A 196 18.44 -13.93 -5.05
C GLY A 196 19.40 -14.68 -4.08
N ARG A 197 19.03 -15.88 -3.63
CA ARG A 197 19.90 -16.78 -2.86
C ARG A 197 20.86 -17.58 -3.73
N ALA A 198 20.54 -17.76 -5.01
CA ALA A 198 21.32 -18.53 -5.98
C ALA A 198 22.33 -17.67 -6.78
N ILE A 199 22.40 -16.37 -6.52
CA ILE A 199 23.32 -15.43 -7.20
C ILE A 199 24.76 -15.95 -7.13
N THR A 200 25.44 -15.99 -8.28
CA THR A 200 26.84 -16.44 -8.40
C THR A 200 27.59 -15.68 -9.50
N PRO A 201 28.80 -15.14 -9.25
CA PRO A 201 29.47 -15.13 -7.95
C PRO A 201 28.75 -14.24 -6.94
N TYR A 202 28.76 -14.60 -5.67
CA TYR A 202 28.21 -13.77 -4.61
C TYR A 202 29.31 -13.12 -3.77
N ASP A 203 29.25 -11.82 -3.61
CA ASP A 203 30.15 -11.01 -2.79
C ASP A 203 29.37 -10.32 -1.67
N ASP A 204 29.39 -10.91 -0.48
CA ASP A 204 28.66 -10.39 0.68
C ASP A 204 29.15 -9.02 1.12
N ALA A 205 30.46 -8.77 1.09
CA ALA A 205 31.04 -7.49 1.50
C ALA A 205 30.58 -6.36 0.56
N LYS A 206 30.60 -6.63 -0.74
CA LYS A 206 30.13 -5.69 -1.76
C LYS A 206 28.64 -5.38 -1.60
N TRP A 207 27.81 -6.42 -1.40
CA TRP A 207 26.38 -6.24 -1.19
C TRP A 207 26.07 -5.52 0.13
N ALA A 208 26.72 -5.90 1.22
CA ALA A 208 26.54 -5.27 2.53
C ALA A 208 26.87 -3.77 2.51
N ALA A 209 27.84 -3.35 1.69
CA ALA A 209 28.22 -1.95 1.56
C ALA A 209 27.15 -1.07 0.90
N VAL A 210 26.25 -1.63 0.08
CA VAL A 210 25.29 -0.86 -0.72
C VAL A 210 23.82 -1.16 -0.39
N ARG A 211 23.51 -2.30 0.24
CA ARG A 211 22.13 -2.79 0.42
C ARG A 211 21.18 -1.80 1.11
N GLN A 212 21.71 -0.96 2.03
CA GLN A 212 20.88 0.02 2.76
C GLN A 212 20.45 1.18 1.84
N GLU A 213 21.33 1.65 0.97
CA GLU A 213 20.99 2.67 -0.01
C GLU A 213 20.10 2.09 -1.11
N VAL A 214 20.38 0.88 -1.57
CA VAL A 214 19.56 0.20 -2.56
C VAL A 214 18.11 0.08 -2.08
N ILE A 215 17.88 -0.48 -0.89
CA ILE A 215 16.51 -0.63 -0.39
C ILE A 215 15.82 0.73 -0.16
N TYR A 216 16.55 1.74 0.29
CA TYR A 216 16.00 3.09 0.46
C TYR A 216 15.44 3.64 -0.85
N TRP A 217 16.19 3.59 -1.96
CA TRP A 217 15.73 4.09 -3.26
C TRP A 217 14.53 3.30 -3.80
N GLY A 218 14.53 1.97 -3.65
CA GLY A 218 13.39 1.14 -4.02
C GLY A 218 12.12 1.46 -3.25
N LEU A 219 12.25 1.64 -1.93
CA LEU A 219 11.11 2.00 -1.08
C LEU A 219 10.66 3.44 -1.33
N LEU A 220 11.58 4.38 -1.57
CA LEU A 220 11.22 5.75 -1.93
C LEU A 220 10.37 5.77 -3.21
N ALA A 221 10.76 4.99 -4.21
CA ALA A 221 9.97 4.83 -5.43
C ALA A 221 8.63 4.13 -5.16
N LYS A 222 8.62 3.01 -4.40
CA LYS A 222 7.41 2.27 -4.04
C LYS A 222 6.38 3.17 -3.35
N PHE A 223 6.78 3.89 -2.32
CA PHE A 223 5.88 4.71 -1.52
C PHE A 223 5.60 6.08 -2.16
N GLY A 224 6.56 6.66 -2.87
CA GLY A 224 6.39 7.95 -3.56
C GLY A 224 5.46 7.87 -4.77
N GLN A 225 5.49 6.75 -5.50
CA GLN A 225 4.68 6.55 -6.72
C GLN A 225 3.30 5.95 -6.44
N ASN A 226 3.03 5.44 -5.23
CA ASN A 226 1.76 4.84 -4.84
C ASN A 226 1.13 5.65 -3.71
N SER A 227 0.17 6.52 -4.05
CA SER A 227 -0.43 7.48 -3.11
C SER A 227 -1.06 6.82 -1.87
N GLY A 228 -1.73 5.67 -2.03
CA GLY A 228 -2.27 4.90 -0.92
C GLY A 228 -1.19 4.39 0.03
N LEU A 229 -0.10 3.85 -0.50
CA LEU A 229 1.03 3.39 0.31
C LEU A 229 1.75 4.56 0.98
N LYS A 230 1.91 5.69 0.28
CA LYS A 230 2.46 6.93 0.85
C LYS A 230 1.64 7.38 2.06
N HIS A 231 0.32 7.39 1.94
CA HIS A 231 -0.57 7.74 3.05
C HIS A 231 -0.37 6.80 4.25
N GLN A 232 -0.33 5.48 4.02
CA GLN A 232 -0.10 4.49 5.08
C GLN A 232 1.25 4.70 5.79
N LEU A 233 2.31 4.98 5.03
CA LEU A 233 3.61 5.24 5.62
C LEU A 233 3.63 6.53 6.45
N LEU A 234 3.01 7.60 5.96
CA LEU A 234 2.95 8.88 6.66
C LEU A 234 2.06 8.81 7.90
N SER A 235 1.00 7.99 7.89
CA SER A 235 0.08 7.82 9.02
C SER A 235 0.73 7.12 10.22
N THR A 236 1.87 6.46 10.06
CA THR A 236 2.63 5.90 11.20
C THR A 236 3.20 6.95 12.13
N GLY A 237 3.04 8.24 11.84
CA GLY A 237 3.54 9.34 12.68
C GLY A 237 5.04 9.20 12.94
N ASP A 238 5.45 9.16 14.20
CA ASP A 238 6.85 8.99 14.61
C ASP A 238 7.15 7.59 15.16
N ALA A 239 6.19 6.67 15.08
CA ALA A 239 6.38 5.31 15.54
C ALA A 239 7.56 4.63 14.84
N LEU A 240 8.24 3.75 15.55
CA LEU A 240 9.22 2.85 14.94
C LEU A 240 8.51 1.86 14.04
N ILE A 241 9.11 1.51 12.91
CA ILE A 241 8.57 0.52 11.98
C ILE A 241 9.49 -0.70 12.01
N ALA A 242 8.92 -1.89 12.17
CA ALA A 242 9.70 -3.11 12.36
C ALA A 242 9.16 -4.31 11.58
N GLU A 243 10.02 -4.94 10.75
CA GLU A 243 9.72 -6.24 10.18
C GLU A 243 9.88 -7.33 11.25
N CYS A 244 8.77 -7.92 11.68
CA CYS A 244 8.70 -8.93 12.74
C CYS A 244 8.94 -10.34 12.17
N SER A 245 10.10 -10.54 11.52
CA SER A 245 10.52 -11.82 10.98
C SER A 245 11.35 -12.59 12.02
N PRO A 246 10.92 -13.80 12.46
CA PRO A 246 11.66 -14.57 13.46
C PRO A 246 12.99 -15.12 12.92
N ASN A 247 13.10 -15.26 11.59
CA ASN A 247 14.23 -15.90 10.92
C ASN A 247 15.14 -14.93 10.17
N ASP A 248 14.82 -13.64 10.14
CA ASP A 248 15.61 -12.61 9.46
C ASP A 248 16.13 -11.59 10.47
N ARG A 249 17.43 -11.65 10.73
CA ARG A 249 18.10 -10.73 11.65
C ARG A 249 18.83 -9.60 10.94
N ILE A 250 18.75 -9.55 9.62
CA ILE A 250 19.33 -8.47 8.81
C ILE A 250 18.24 -7.46 8.45
N TRP A 251 17.20 -7.89 7.76
CA TRP A 251 16.11 -7.04 7.34
C TRP A 251 15.09 -6.79 8.46
N GLY A 252 14.78 -7.84 9.22
CA GLY A 252 13.85 -7.83 10.34
C GLY A 252 14.52 -7.70 11.70
N ILE A 253 13.68 -7.79 12.75
CA ILE A 253 14.09 -7.67 14.17
C ILE A 253 14.40 -9.02 14.83
N GLY A 254 14.21 -10.14 14.14
CA GLY A 254 14.45 -11.48 14.71
C GLY A 254 13.43 -11.93 15.75
N ILE A 255 12.29 -11.24 15.87
CA ILE A 255 11.20 -11.53 16.80
C ILE A 255 9.88 -11.59 16.00
N PRO A 256 9.01 -12.58 16.21
CA PRO A 256 7.73 -12.67 15.50
C PRO A 256 6.72 -11.64 15.99
N LEU A 257 5.72 -11.33 15.13
CA LEU A 257 4.74 -10.27 15.36
C LEU A 257 3.81 -10.54 16.56
N ASP A 258 3.55 -11.81 16.89
CA ASP A 258 2.73 -12.25 18.03
C ASP A 258 3.51 -12.28 19.35
N ASP A 259 4.81 -12.05 19.34
CA ASP A 259 5.64 -11.97 20.55
C ASP A 259 5.67 -10.52 21.05
N PRO A 260 5.18 -10.23 22.28
CA PRO A 260 5.10 -8.85 22.79
C PRO A 260 6.44 -8.12 22.87
N ARG A 261 7.57 -8.85 22.84
CA ARG A 261 8.92 -8.26 22.83
C ARG A 261 9.20 -7.42 21.56
N HIS A 262 8.42 -7.60 20.48
CA HIS A 262 8.60 -6.76 19.28
C HIS A 262 8.33 -5.27 19.59
N GLN A 263 7.52 -4.97 20.62
CA GLN A 263 7.21 -3.60 21.06
C GLN A 263 8.36 -2.92 21.84
N ASP A 264 9.37 -3.68 22.26
CA ASP A 264 10.53 -3.15 22.99
C ASP A 264 11.81 -3.23 22.14
N PRO A 265 12.29 -2.12 21.54
CA PRO A 265 13.49 -2.11 20.70
C PRO A 265 14.75 -2.64 21.39
N ALA A 266 14.83 -2.57 22.72
CA ALA A 266 15.97 -3.10 23.47
C ALA A 266 16.05 -4.64 23.45
N GLN A 267 14.96 -5.31 23.09
CA GLN A 267 14.88 -6.77 22.98
C GLN A 267 15.05 -7.29 21.55
N TRP A 268 15.17 -6.38 20.56
CA TRP A 268 15.35 -6.78 19.17
C TRP A 268 16.65 -7.56 18.96
N GLN A 269 16.57 -8.63 18.17
CA GLN A 269 17.68 -9.55 17.90
C GLN A 269 18.26 -9.36 16.51
N GLY A 270 17.72 -8.43 15.71
CA GLY A 270 18.11 -8.14 14.34
C GLY A 270 18.38 -6.66 14.10
N GLU A 271 18.99 -6.37 12.96
CA GLU A 271 19.43 -5.01 12.57
C GLU A 271 18.27 -4.10 12.15
N SER A 272 17.10 -4.66 11.78
CA SER A 272 15.91 -3.94 11.28
C SER A 272 16.23 -2.99 10.12
N ILE A 273 17.01 -3.44 9.13
CA ILE A 273 17.40 -2.61 7.98
C ILE A 273 16.16 -2.13 7.23
N LEU A 274 15.16 -3.00 7.04
CA LEU A 274 13.92 -2.64 6.34
C LEU A 274 13.13 -1.57 7.10
N GLY A 275 12.96 -1.75 8.41
CA GLY A 275 12.27 -0.76 9.25
C GLY A 275 12.97 0.61 9.24
N LYS A 276 14.30 0.63 9.36
CA LYS A 276 15.11 1.86 9.27
C LYS A 276 14.96 2.55 7.92
N ALA A 277 14.97 1.79 6.82
CA ALA A 277 14.78 2.34 5.48
C ALA A 277 13.37 2.93 5.30
N LEU A 278 12.31 2.27 5.80
CA LEU A 278 10.94 2.78 5.78
C LEU A 278 10.81 4.10 6.56
N MET A 279 11.40 4.19 7.75
CA MET A 279 11.39 5.43 8.53
C MET A 279 12.14 6.56 7.83
N ARG A 280 13.27 6.27 7.18
CA ARG A 280 14.02 7.25 6.38
C ARG A 280 13.20 7.74 5.18
N VAL A 281 12.51 6.84 4.47
CA VAL A 281 11.60 7.17 3.37
C VAL A 281 10.43 8.03 3.87
N ARG A 282 9.84 7.68 5.00
CA ARG A 282 8.77 8.46 5.63
C ARG A 282 9.19 9.91 5.85
N GLU A 283 10.39 10.11 6.39
CA GLU A 283 10.92 11.45 6.65
C GLU A 283 11.14 12.24 5.35
N THR A 284 11.70 11.61 4.32
CA THR A 284 11.88 12.24 3.00
C THR A 284 10.54 12.67 2.40
N LEU A 285 9.53 11.78 2.42
CA LEU A 285 8.21 12.06 1.86
C LEU A 285 7.41 13.11 2.65
N ARG A 286 7.71 13.29 3.94
CA ARG A 286 7.15 14.40 4.75
C ARG A 286 7.69 15.75 4.28
N GLN A 287 8.99 15.84 4.03
CA GLN A 287 9.66 17.08 3.64
C GLN A 287 9.22 17.57 2.26
N GLU A 288 8.82 16.67 1.36
CA GLU A 288 8.26 17.04 0.05
C GLU A 288 6.87 17.71 0.14
N HIS A 289 6.22 17.71 1.30
CA HIS A 289 4.85 18.21 1.52
C HIS A 289 4.80 19.41 2.48
N ALA A 290 5.94 19.80 3.06
CA ALA A 290 6.09 20.98 3.90
C ALA A 290 6.46 22.21 3.05
#